data_6fece0c68af30c3f1c82c63aaee33d7d
#
_entry.id   6fece0c68af30c3f1c82c63aaee33d7d
#
_cell.length_a   1.000
_cell.length_b   1.000
_cell.length_c   1.000
_cell.angle_alpha   90.00
_cell.angle_beta   90.00
_cell.angle_gamma   90.00
#
_symmetry.space_group_name_H-M   'P 1'
#
loop_
_entity.id
_entity.type
_entity.pdbx_description
1 polymer ?
#
loop_
_entity_poly.entity_id
_entity_poly.type
_entity_poly.pdbx_seq_one_letter_code
_entity_poly.pdbx_strand_id
1 'polypeptide(L)'
;YMKPAAAVISARRAGTTATFDQINKYFTIQEMPIVSSRYWNMVHGAAPEQVFEDKEGLYTMRVLGRNMAFMLKCKEAGLKNGVELPKREEPIFTNFIR
;
A
#
# COMPACT_ATOMS: atom_id res chain seq x y z
N TYR A 1 -10.12 2.81 8.74
CA TYR A 1 -10.51 3.02 7.35
C TYR A 1 -9.98 4.35 6.81
N MET A 2 -9.92 4.50 5.51
CA MET A 2 -9.47 5.71 4.81
C MET A 2 -8.06 6.21 5.20
N LYS A 3 -7.22 5.36 5.79
CA LYS A 3 -5.78 5.61 5.93
C LYS A 3 -5.06 5.11 4.69
N PRO A 4 -4.32 5.94 3.97
CA PRO A 4 -3.47 5.46 2.89
C PRO A 4 -2.48 4.41 3.38
N ALA A 5 -2.32 3.34 2.63
CA ALA A 5 -1.45 2.23 2.99
C ALA A 5 -0.62 1.75 1.79
N ALA A 6 0.50 1.14 2.06
CA ALA A 6 1.30 0.46 1.04
C ALA A 6 2.07 -0.70 1.67
N ALA A 7 2.13 -1.83 0.97
CA ALA A 7 3.03 -2.92 1.30
C ALA A 7 4.39 -2.67 0.66
N VAL A 8 5.46 -2.98 1.38
CA VAL A 8 6.84 -3.01 0.88
C VAL A 8 7.43 -4.38 1.21
N ILE A 9 7.89 -5.09 0.21
CA ILE A 9 8.36 -6.46 0.35
C ILE A 9 9.84 -6.54 -0.02
N SER A 10 10.59 -7.25 0.77
CA SER A 10 11.96 -7.61 0.43
C SER A 10 12.13 -9.12 0.36
N ALA A 11 12.94 -9.59 -0.56
CA ALA A 11 13.31 -10.99 -0.65
C ALA A 11 14.69 -11.16 -1.28
N ARG A 12 15.32 -12.28 -0.95
CA ARG A 12 16.56 -12.69 -1.62
C ARG A 12 16.32 -13.08 -3.08
N ARG A 13 15.16 -13.73 -3.39
CA ARG A 13 14.93 -14.36 -4.69
C ARG A 13 13.48 -14.24 -5.16
N ALA A 14 12.55 -14.90 -4.49
CA ALA A 14 11.18 -15.07 -4.97
C ALA A 14 10.14 -14.87 -3.85
N GLY A 15 8.85 -14.88 -4.21
CA GLY A 15 7.74 -14.77 -3.29
C GLY A 15 7.26 -13.35 -3.03
N THR A 16 7.94 -12.33 -3.56
CA THR A 16 7.59 -10.92 -3.34
C THR A 16 6.20 -10.57 -3.88
N THR A 17 5.87 -10.99 -5.10
CA THR A 17 4.56 -10.71 -5.72
C THR A 17 3.42 -11.36 -4.93
N ALA A 18 3.55 -12.64 -4.59
CA ALA A 18 2.53 -13.36 -3.83
C ALA A 18 2.31 -12.73 -2.43
N THR A 19 3.39 -12.33 -1.77
CA THR A 19 3.31 -11.64 -0.45
C THR A 19 2.65 -10.27 -0.59
N PHE A 20 3.02 -9.51 -1.62
CA PHE A 20 2.44 -8.21 -1.92
C PHE A 20 0.93 -8.29 -2.12
N ASP A 21 0.46 -9.25 -2.92
CA ASP A 21 -0.96 -9.46 -3.18
C ASP A 21 -1.73 -9.82 -1.91
N GLN A 22 -1.16 -10.68 -1.07
CA GLN A 22 -1.80 -11.08 0.19
C GLN A 22 -1.90 -9.92 1.18
N ILE A 23 -0.84 -9.11 1.34
CA ILE A 23 -0.86 -7.96 2.25
C ILE A 23 -1.88 -6.92 1.78
N ASN A 24 -1.96 -6.65 0.47
CA ASN A 24 -2.92 -5.70 -0.08
C ASN A 24 -4.38 -6.09 0.18
N LYS A 25 -4.70 -7.39 0.28
CA LYS A 25 -6.04 -7.85 0.70
C LYS A 25 -6.42 -7.37 2.09
N TYR A 26 -5.47 -7.34 3.02
CA TYR A 26 -5.74 -6.83 4.38
C TYR A 26 -6.01 -5.32 4.37
N PHE A 27 -5.34 -4.56 3.54
CA PHE A 27 -5.64 -3.13 3.39
C PHE A 27 -7.02 -2.93 2.77
N THR A 28 -7.34 -3.71 1.75
CA THR A 28 -8.63 -3.62 1.04
C THR A 28 -9.81 -3.90 1.98
N ILE A 29 -9.75 -4.98 2.76
CA ILE A 29 -10.86 -5.33 3.68
C ILE A 29 -11.02 -4.32 4.82
N GLN A 30 -9.98 -3.54 5.11
CA GLN A 30 -10.02 -2.47 6.13
C GLN A 30 -10.41 -1.10 5.55
N GLU A 31 -10.87 -1.05 4.30
CA GLU A 31 -11.23 0.19 3.61
C GLU A 31 -10.05 1.20 3.58
N MET A 32 -8.83 0.69 3.39
CA MET A 32 -7.63 1.52 3.32
C MET A 32 -7.23 1.73 1.85
N PRO A 33 -7.17 2.98 1.36
CA PRO A 33 -6.70 3.26 0.01
C PRO A 33 -5.26 2.80 -0.16
N ILE A 34 -5.01 1.96 -1.18
CA ILE A 34 -3.67 1.46 -1.48
C ILE A 34 -2.94 2.47 -2.36
N VAL A 35 -1.81 2.95 -1.88
CA VAL A 35 -0.94 3.84 -2.66
C VAL A 35 0.01 3.01 -3.50
N SER A 36 -0.03 3.24 -4.79
CA SER A 36 0.81 2.56 -5.77
C SER A 36 2.12 3.32 -6.06
N SER A 37 3.11 2.59 -6.51
CA SER A 37 4.31 3.11 -7.15
C SER A 37 4.21 2.94 -8.67
N ARG A 38 5.35 3.00 -9.35
CA ARG A 38 5.47 2.69 -10.79
C ARG A 38 5.50 1.19 -11.09
N TYR A 39 5.75 0.37 -10.08
CA TYR A 39 5.84 -1.08 -10.14
C TYR A 39 5.39 -1.67 -8.80
N TRP A 40 5.34 -2.98 -8.68
CA TRP A 40 5.05 -3.64 -7.40
C TRP A 40 6.16 -3.34 -6.41
N ASN A 41 5.78 -3.04 -5.16
CA ASN A 41 6.67 -2.48 -4.16
C ASN A 41 7.60 -3.54 -3.58
N MET A 42 8.65 -3.89 -4.30
CA MET A 42 9.63 -4.87 -3.87
C MET A 42 11.05 -4.39 -4.06
N VAL A 43 11.93 -4.91 -3.23
CA VAL A 43 13.39 -4.79 -3.34
C VAL A 43 14.02 -6.16 -3.12
N HIS A 44 15.19 -6.40 -3.72
CA HIS A 44 15.88 -7.68 -3.61
C HIS A 44 17.26 -7.51 -3.01
N GLY A 45 17.66 -8.50 -2.20
CA GLY A 45 18.99 -8.60 -1.61
C GLY A 45 19.04 -9.74 -0.62
N ALA A 46 20.17 -10.43 -0.54
CA ALA A 46 20.43 -11.46 0.46
C ALA A 46 21.00 -10.86 1.76
N ALA A 47 21.52 -9.64 1.69
CA ALA A 47 22.05 -8.86 2.81
C ALA A 47 21.67 -7.39 2.62
N PRO A 48 21.70 -6.57 3.70
CA PRO A 48 21.32 -5.16 3.62
C PRO A 48 22.09 -4.38 2.56
N GLU A 49 23.36 -4.64 2.39
CA GLU A 49 24.23 -3.96 1.44
C GLU A 49 23.77 -4.19 0.00
N GLN A 50 23.29 -5.40 -0.31
CA GLN A 50 22.83 -5.79 -1.64
C GLN A 50 21.53 -5.09 -2.03
N VAL A 51 20.70 -4.70 -1.06
CA VAL A 51 19.49 -3.93 -1.34
C VAL A 51 19.83 -2.59 -1.99
N PHE A 52 20.96 -1.99 -1.63
CA PHE A 52 21.43 -0.74 -2.26
C PHE A 52 21.92 -0.92 -3.71
N GLU A 53 22.20 -2.14 -4.11
CA GLU A 53 22.56 -2.50 -5.49
C GLU A 53 21.31 -2.69 -6.38
N ASP A 54 20.15 -2.97 -5.79
CA ASP A 54 18.85 -3.06 -6.48
C ASP A 54 18.32 -1.66 -6.83
N LYS A 55 18.91 -1.06 -7.85
CA LYS A 55 18.59 0.32 -8.28
C LYS A 55 17.15 0.46 -8.73
N GLU A 56 16.55 -0.57 -9.32
CA GLU A 56 15.15 -0.56 -9.74
C GLU A 56 14.21 -0.62 -8.54
N GLY A 57 14.46 -1.51 -7.58
CA GLY A 57 13.71 -1.60 -6.35
C GLY A 57 13.77 -0.28 -5.56
N LEU A 58 14.97 0.29 -5.40
CA LEU A 58 15.13 1.59 -4.74
C LEU A 58 14.43 2.74 -5.48
N TYR A 59 14.44 2.72 -6.81
CA TYR A 59 13.67 3.68 -7.59
C TYR A 59 12.17 3.54 -7.33
N THR A 60 11.67 2.31 -7.32
CA THR A 60 10.28 2.01 -6.99
C THR A 60 9.91 2.52 -5.59
N MET A 61 10.78 2.34 -4.60
CA MET A 61 10.56 2.84 -3.24
C MET A 61 10.52 4.38 -3.17
N ARG A 62 11.41 5.06 -3.90
CA ARG A 62 11.40 6.54 -3.94
C ARG A 62 10.12 7.09 -4.58
N VAL A 63 9.61 6.45 -5.64
CA VAL A 63 8.34 6.83 -6.27
C VAL A 63 7.19 6.58 -5.30
N LEU A 64 7.15 5.42 -4.65
CA LEU A 64 6.15 5.12 -3.63
C LEU A 64 6.12 6.18 -2.52
N GLY A 65 7.27 6.53 -1.99
CA GLY A 65 7.37 7.55 -0.93
C GLY A 65 6.82 8.92 -1.35
N ARG A 66 7.09 9.34 -2.59
CA ARG A 66 6.53 10.59 -3.14
C ARG A 66 5.03 10.51 -3.34
N ASN A 67 4.52 9.39 -3.86
CA ASN A 67 3.09 9.17 -4.05
C ASN A 67 2.35 9.11 -2.71
N MET A 68 2.91 8.45 -1.71
CA MET A 68 2.36 8.43 -0.36
C MET A 68 2.30 9.84 0.25
N ALA A 69 3.38 10.60 0.14
CA ALA A 69 3.42 11.98 0.63
C ALA A 69 2.37 12.87 -0.06
N PHE A 70 2.19 12.71 -1.37
CA PHE A 70 1.16 13.41 -2.12
C PHE A 70 -0.25 13.06 -1.62
N MET A 71 -0.57 11.77 -1.49
CA MET A 71 -1.88 11.31 -1.02
C MET A 71 -2.19 11.79 0.41
N LEU A 72 -1.21 11.76 1.30
CA LEU A 72 -1.38 12.26 2.67
C LEU A 72 -1.66 13.76 2.70
N LYS A 73 -0.92 14.55 1.90
CA LYS A 73 -1.14 16.00 1.78
C LYS A 73 -2.51 16.33 1.18
N CYS A 74 -2.95 15.59 0.15
CA CYS A 74 -4.27 15.77 -0.44
C CYS A 74 -5.38 15.48 0.58
N LYS A 75 -5.26 14.39 1.33
CA LYS A 75 -6.21 14.06 2.39
C LYS A 75 -6.24 15.13 3.47
N GLU A 76 -5.11 15.57 3.95
CA GLU A 76 -5.02 16.63 4.96
C GLU A 76 -5.66 17.94 4.46
N ALA A 77 -5.32 18.35 3.23
CA ALA A 77 -5.90 19.54 2.62
C ALA A 77 -7.42 19.42 2.44
N GLY A 78 -7.90 18.26 1.99
CA GLY A 78 -9.34 18.00 1.87
C GLY A 78 -10.07 18.16 3.20
N LEU A 79 -9.57 17.49 4.24
CA LEU A 79 -10.17 17.57 5.58
C LEU A 79 -10.18 19.01 6.14
N LYS A 80 -9.08 19.75 5.95
CA LYS A 80 -9.00 21.18 6.35
C LYS A 80 -9.96 22.08 5.59
N ASN A 81 -10.36 21.68 4.39
CA ASN A 81 -11.32 22.44 3.56
C ASN A 81 -12.75 21.86 3.60
N GLY A 82 -13.08 21.06 4.60
CA GLY A 82 -14.44 20.58 4.86
C GLY A 82 -14.85 19.32 4.09
N VAL A 83 -13.93 18.64 3.43
CA VAL A 83 -14.21 17.30 2.88
C VAL A 83 -14.31 16.31 4.03
N GLU A 84 -15.47 15.71 4.20
CA GLU A 84 -15.69 14.71 5.26
C GLU A 84 -15.24 13.32 4.81
N LEU A 85 -14.83 12.48 5.77
CA LEU A 85 -14.62 11.07 5.51
C LEU A 85 -15.93 10.39 5.16
N PRO A 86 -15.96 9.41 4.24
CA PRO A 86 -17.16 8.65 3.93
C PRO A 86 -17.77 8.05 5.18
N LYS A 87 -19.09 8.20 5.34
CA LYS A 87 -19.79 7.57 6.45
C LYS A 87 -19.78 6.05 6.28
N ARG A 88 -19.40 5.34 7.33
CA ARG A 88 -19.51 3.88 7.33
C ARG A 88 -20.94 3.45 7.59
N GLU A 89 -21.41 2.51 6.78
CA GLU A 89 -22.69 1.86 6.95
C GLU A 89 -22.57 0.67 7.90
N GLU A 90 -23.69 0.24 8.45
CA GLU A 90 -23.75 -1.01 9.21
C GLU A 90 -23.49 -2.20 8.26
N PRO A 91 -22.66 -3.17 8.67
CA PRO A 91 -22.29 -4.27 7.79
C PRO A 91 -23.48 -5.19 7.50
N ILE A 92 -23.66 -5.52 6.23
CA ILE A 92 -24.66 -6.49 5.78
C ILE A 92 -23.90 -7.74 5.31
N PHE A 93 -24.30 -8.89 5.85
CA PHE A 93 -23.66 -10.16 5.54
C PHE A 93 -24.58 -11.03 4.68
N THR A 94 -24.05 -11.52 3.56
CA THR A 94 -24.74 -12.50 2.72
C THR A 94 -24.20 -13.89 3.05
N ASN A 95 -25.09 -14.78 3.44
CA ASN A 95 -24.78 -16.18 3.67
C ASN A 95 -25.91 -17.07 3.15
N PHE A 96 -25.66 -17.83 2.11
CA PHE A 96 -26.59 -18.79 1.51
C PHE A 96 -26.36 -20.23 2.00
N ILE A 97 -25.42 -20.46 2.89
CA ILE A 97 -25.17 -21.78 3.50
C ILE A 97 -26.21 -21.98 4.61
N ARG A 98 -26.98 -23.05 4.48
CA ARG A 98 -28.05 -23.44 5.42
C ARG A 98 -27.74 -24.77 6.08
#